data_1490958ccf12e9c60d3744ae51e5609a
#
_entry.id   1490958ccf12e9c60d3744ae51e5609a
#
_cell.length_a   1.000
_cell.length_b   1.000
_cell.length_c   1.000
_cell.angle_alpha   90.00
_cell.angle_beta   90.00
_cell.angle_gamma   90.00
#
_symmetry.space_group_name_H-M   'P 1'
#
loop_
_entity.id
_entity.type
_entity.pdbx_description
1 polymer ?
#
loop_
_entity_poly.entity_id
_entity_poly.type
_entity_poly.pdbx_seq_one_letter_code
_entity_poly.pdbx_strand_id
1 'polypeptide(L)'
;VTSFSVWAPAAGRVDAEVAGQRYPMSLQNADGDTGWWSADVPHVTAGIDYGFRLDDGELLPDPRSLRQPFGIKGPSRTYDHSAFRWTDRSWRGGPLHGSVIYEMHVGTFTADGTLDAAIGRLGHLRDLGVHTVELMPVAAFPGRHGWGYDGINLWAVHEPYGGPDGLKRFVDACHARGLAVLLDVVYNHVGIGNRLDAFGPYFTEAHVTPWGPAVNLDQPGSDEVRAFLIGNALMWLRDYHLDGLRLDAVHALEDHRALQFLEELATEVHALAARLNRELILIAESDTNDPRLVTSREAGGYGLAAQWSDDFHHAVHAAITGERQGYYCDFGSLAALAKTYTRVFFHDGIWSAFRGRTHGRQVDVFRVPAHRFLGYLQDHDQIGNRATGDRIAASLSPDLLKVGAGLVLTSPYTPMLFMGEEWGADTPWQYFTDHIEPWLAQAVAEGRKNEFAAHGWAAADVPDPQDEATFLRSKLDWEQPHREPYLGLHAWYREMIALRRARPELTDPRLDRVHADFDEDAHWLLVRRGRLRIAANLGGKAVRLPLGQRGTGVLAASSSGVAIKQDKVTMPAASFAVVETRALGPV
;
A
#
# COMPACT_ATOMS: atom_id res chain seq x y z
N VAL A 1 22.18 31.97 9.25
CA VAL A 1 21.87 32.17 7.83
C VAL A 1 21.25 30.88 7.35
N THR A 2 20.08 30.97 6.70
CA THR A 2 19.40 29.85 6.08
C THR A 2 19.38 30.08 4.57
N SER A 3 19.82 29.09 3.80
CA SER A 3 19.77 29.14 2.34
C SER A 3 18.41 28.63 1.86
N PHE A 4 17.73 29.43 1.04
CA PHE A 4 16.55 29.04 0.29
C PHE A 4 16.94 28.78 -1.15
N SER A 5 16.46 27.68 -1.72
CA SER A 5 16.74 27.33 -3.12
C SER A 5 15.51 26.76 -3.78
N VAL A 6 15.34 27.06 -5.07
CA VAL A 6 14.23 26.52 -5.88
C VAL A 6 14.67 26.34 -7.33
N TRP A 7 14.18 25.28 -7.95
CA TRP A 7 14.39 25.04 -9.37
C TRP A 7 13.29 25.72 -10.19
N ALA A 8 13.66 26.69 -10.99
CA ALA A 8 12.75 27.43 -11.85
C ALA A 8 13.47 27.87 -13.15
N PRO A 9 13.74 26.93 -14.08
CA PRO A 9 14.61 27.16 -15.22
C PRO A 9 14.07 28.19 -16.24
N ALA A 10 12.76 28.38 -16.28
CA ALA A 10 12.11 29.32 -17.20
C ALA A 10 11.92 30.74 -16.61
N ALA A 11 12.15 30.92 -15.30
CA ALA A 11 11.96 32.20 -14.65
C ALA A 11 13.07 33.21 -15.01
N GLY A 12 12.70 34.43 -15.36
CA GLY A 12 13.65 35.53 -15.56
C GLY A 12 14.10 36.15 -14.24
N ARG A 13 13.32 36.01 -13.18
CA ARG A 13 13.60 36.50 -11.82
C ARG A 13 12.89 35.64 -10.79
N VAL A 14 13.56 35.40 -9.67
CA VAL A 14 12.96 34.73 -8.51
C VAL A 14 13.25 35.53 -7.25
N ASP A 15 12.22 35.75 -6.43
CA ASP A 15 12.36 36.30 -5.08
C ASP A 15 11.89 35.26 -4.05
N ALA A 16 12.65 35.05 -3.00
CA ALA A 16 12.16 34.38 -1.79
C ALA A 16 11.42 35.41 -0.92
N GLU A 17 10.17 35.16 -0.57
CA GLU A 17 9.46 35.95 0.43
C GLU A 17 9.48 35.19 1.76
N VAL A 18 10.15 35.74 2.75
CA VAL A 18 10.37 35.13 4.06
C VAL A 18 9.87 36.08 5.15
N ALA A 19 8.93 35.66 5.98
CA ALA A 19 8.26 36.48 6.98
C ALA A 19 7.69 37.81 6.41
N GLY A 20 7.20 37.76 5.15
CA GLY A 20 6.64 38.92 4.44
C GLY A 20 7.70 39.87 3.85
N GLN A 21 8.98 39.57 3.97
CA GLN A 21 10.06 40.35 3.36
C GLN A 21 10.60 39.62 2.13
N ARG A 22 10.82 40.37 1.03
CA ARG A 22 11.38 39.83 -0.22
C ARG A 22 12.91 39.87 -0.23
N TYR A 23 13.48 38.76 -0.69
CA TYR A 23 14.92 38.59 -0.88
C TYR A 23 15.17 38.14 -2.32
N PRO A 24 15.73 38.99 -3.19
CA PRO A 24 16.12 38.61 -4.54
C PRO A 24 17.05 37.40 -4.53
N MET A 25 16.77 36.41 -5.38
CA MET A 25 17.56 35.20 -5.51
C MET A 25 18.52 35.32 -6.69
N SER A 26 19.64 34.64 -6.58
CA SER A 26 20.66 34.56 -7.64
C SER A 26 20.58 33.21 -8.34
N LEU A 27 20.62 33.22 -9.68
CA LEU A 27 20.73 32.01 -10.49
C LEU A 27 22.09 31.35 -10.24
N GLN A 28 22.09 30.08 -9.93
CA GLN A 28 23.28 29.28 -9.66
C GLN A 28 23.89 28.83 -11.00
N ASN A 29 25.03 29.43 -11.39
CA ASN A 29 25.77 29.05 -12.58
C ASN A 29 26.95 28.14 -12.18
N ALA A 30 26.71 26.86 -12.03
CA ALA A 30 27.75 25.85 -11.94
C ALA A 30 27.71 25.02 -13.24
N ASP A 31 28.72 25.20 -14.11
CA ASP A 31 29.02 24.41 -15.34
C ASP A 31 27.83 24.07 -16.24
N GLY A 32 26.89 24.98 -16.44
CA GLY A 32 25.67 24.88 -17.22
C GLY A 32 24.52 25.55 -16.46
N ASP A 33 23.63 26.22 -17.18
CA ASP A 33 22.42 26.82 -16.61
C ASP A 33 21.48 25.71 -16.12
N THR A 34 21.53 25.40 -14.82
CA THR A 34 20.72 24.34 -14.22
C THR A 34 19.30 24.81 -13.85
N GLY A 35 19.04 26.13 -13.94
CA GLY A 35 17.76 26.73 -13.54
C GLY A 35 17.51 26.78 -12.03
N TRP A 36 18.54 26.56 -11.20
CA TRP A 36 18.46 26.69 -9.75
C TRP A 36 18.71 28.11 -9.29
N TRP A 37 17.81 28.62 -8.45
CA TRP A 37 17.90 29.93 -7.80
C TRP A 37 18.16 29.75 -6.32
N SER A 38 18.96 30.63 -5.71
CA SER A 38 19.20 30.63 -4.27
C SER A 38 19.37 32.03 -3.67
N ALA A 39 19.01 32.14 -2.38
CA ALA A 39 19.28 33.31 -1.55
C ALA A 39 19.58 32.88 -0.12
N ASP A 40 20.57 33.55 0.49
CA ASP A 40 20.90 33.39 1.89
C ASP A 40 20.17 34.44 2.73
N VAL A 41 19.29 34.00 3.62
CA VAL A 41 18.48 34.87 4.48
C VAL A 41 18.97 34.76 5.92
N PRO A 42 19.37 35.91 6.55
CA PRO A 42 19.85 35.88 7.93
C PRO A 42 18.70 35.68 8.94
N HIS A 43 19.03 35.12 10.11
CA HIS A 43 18.14 35.01 11.28
C HIS A 43 16.83 34.24 11.06
N VAL A 44 16.82 33.32 10.11
CA VAL A 44 15.68 32.40 9.91
C VAL A 44 15.83 31.20 10.87
N THR A 45 14.74 30.90 11.57
CA THR A 45 14.60 29.73 12.44
C THR A 45 13.48 28.83 11.94
N ALA A 46 13.29 27.67 12.54
CA ALA A 46 12.09 26.86 12.29
C ALA A 46 10.81 27.63 12.68
N GLY A 47 9.73 27.39 11.92
CA GLY A 47 8.43 28.02 12.16
C GLY A 47 8.19 29.35 11.41
N ILE A 48 9.09 29.76 10.53
CA ILE A 48 8.94 30.97 9.71
C ILE A 48 8.25 30.63 8.38
N ASP A 49 7.25 31.45 8.02
CA ASP A 49 6.52 31.28 6.77
C ASP A 49 7.32 31.89 5.60
N TYR A 50 7.31 31.16 4.47
CA TYR A 50 8.01 31.56 3.26
C TYR A 50 7.35 31.01 1.99
N GLY A 51 7.77 31.50 0.85
CA GLY A 51 7.43 31.01 -0.47
C GLY A 51 8.26 31.70 -1.53
N PHE A 52 7.94 31.43 -2.79
CA PHE A 52 8.68 31.99 -3.93
C PHE A 52 7.77 32.79 -4.83
N ARG A 53 8.29 33.88 -5.39
CA ARG A 53 7.65 34.65 -6.45
C ARG A 53 8.48 34.55 -7.71
N LEU A 54 7.85 34.14 -8.79
CA LEU A 54 8.44 34.01 -10.11
C LEU A 54 7.96 35.19 -10.95
N ASP A 55 8.89 35.96 -11.54
CA ASP A 55 8.62 37.08 -12.46
C ASP A 55 7.58 38.09 -11.92
N ASP A 56 7.68 38.47 -10.65
CA ASP A 56 6.76 39.34 -9.92
C ASP A 56 5.30 38.80 -9.81
N GLY A 57 5.11 37.50 -10.02
CA GLY A 57 3.81 36.80 -9.87
C GLY A 57 3.33 36.67 -8.42
N GLU A 58 2.33 35.87 -8.22
CA GLU A 58 1.80 35.53 -6.88
C GLU A 58 2.83 34.75 -6.03
N LEU A 59 2.62 34.75 -4.71
CA LEU A 59 3.41 33.94 -3.80
C LEU A 59 3.01 32.47 -3.97
N LEU A 60 3.96 31.62 -4.30
CA LEU A 60 3.79 30.18 -4.47
C LEU A 60 4.45 29.43 -3.31
N PRO A 61 3.85 28.33 -2.83
CA PRO A 61 4.53 27.44 -1.90
C PRO A 61 5.78 26.80 -2.57
N ASP A 62 6.74 26.46 -1.74
CA ASP A 62 7.94 25.72 -2.17
C ASP A 62 7.53 24.31 -2.67
N PRO A 63 7.92 23.87 -3.87
CA PRO A 63 7.74 22.49 -4.31
C PRO A 63 8.27 21.44 -3.32
N ARG A 64 9.32 21.76 -2.57
CA ARG A 64 9.95 20.91 -1.54
C ARG A 64 9.58 21.36 -0.12
N SER A 65 8.42 21.95 0.06
CA SER A 65 7.93 22.39 1.36
C SER A 65 7.86 21.25 2.37
N LEU A 66 8.54 21.39 3.49
CA LEU A 66 8.53 20.39 4.57
C LEU A 66 7.32 20.53 5.50
N ARG A 67 6.60 21.66 5.44
CA ARG A 67 5.40 21.90 6.24
C ARG A 67 4.45 22.88 5.56
N GLN A 68 3.17 22.53 5.49
CA GLN A 68 2.08 23.31 4.87
C GLN A 68 0.94 23.59 5.87
N PRO A 69 1.13 24.50 6.85
CA PRO A 69 0.17 24.67 7.95
C PRO A 69 -1.11 25.39 7.52
N PHE A 70 -1.10 26.05 6.37
CA PHE A 70 -2.24 26.80 5.83
C PHE A 70 -2.89 26.13 4.62
N GLY A 71 -2.70 24.80 4.48
CA GLY A 71 -3.18 24.04 3.34
C GLY A 71 -2.30 24.19 2.09
N ILE A 72 -2.69 23.54 1.03
CA ILE A 72 -1.88 23.33 -0.18
C ILE A 72 -1.47 24.59 -0.96
N LYS A 73 -2.23 25.68 -0.82
CA LYS A 73 -1.99 26.97 -1.50
C LYS A 73 -1.35 28.04 -0.62
N GLY A 74 -1.27 27.77 0.69
CA GLY A 74 -0.68 28.70 1.65
C GLY A 74 0.85 28.74 1.57
N PRO A 75 1.50 29.71 2.25
CA PRO A 75 2.93 29.74 2.34
C PRO A 75 3.47 28.48 3.01
N SER A 76 4.66 28.08 2.58
CA SER A 76 5.43 27.01 3.21
C SER A 76 5.96 27.49 4.56
N ARG A 77 6.24 26.57 5.48
CA ARG A 77 6.84 26.87 6.76
C ARG A 77 8.16 26.15 6.93
N THR A 78 9.19 26.87 7.35
CA THR A 78 10.49 26.28 7.66
C THR A 78 10.35 25.23 8.77
N TYR A 79 10.99 24.10 8.58
CA TYR A 79 10.95 22.98 9.52
C TYR A 79 12.37 22.42 9.71
N ASP A 80 12.72 22.09 10.94
CA ASP A 80 14.03 21.51 11.28
C ASP A 80 13.85 20.05 11.70
N HIS A 81 14.20 19.13 10.81
CA HIS A 81 14.15 17.69 11.09
C HIS A 81 15.03 17.28 12.27
N SER A 82 16.13 17.99 12.54
CA SER A 82 17.09 17.67 13.60
C SER A 82 16.58 18.01 15.01
N ALA A 83 15.54 18.83 15.11
CA ALA A 83 14.93 19.20 16.39
C ALA A 83 14.20 18.04 17.09
N PHE A 84 13.76 17.05 16.34
CA PHE A 84 13.08 15.88 16.91
C PHE A 84 14.08 14.91 17.55
N ARG A 85 13.74 14.46 18.75
CA ARG A 85 14.60 13.52 19.51
C ARG A 85 14.08 12.10 19.37
N TRP A 86 14.67 11.36 18.47
CA TRP A 86 14.40 9.95 18.25
C TRP A 86 14.84 9.07 19.41
N THR A 87 14.02 8.05 19.77
CA THR A 87 14.37 7.03 20.77
C THR A 87 14.78 5.70 20.15
N ASP A 88 14.67 5.55 18.86
CA ASP A 88 14.84 4.35 18.06
C ASP A 88 16.29 4.04 17.61
N ARG A 89 17.30 4.54 18.30
CA ARG A 89 18.73 4.41 17.92
C ARG A 89 19.22 2.97 17.67
N SER A 90 18.58 1.99 18.31
CA SER A 90 18.88 0.56 18.13
C SER A 90 18.10 -0.09 17.01
N TRP A 91 17.12 0.59 16.43
CA TRP A 91 16.28 0.08 15.37
C TRP A 91 17.10 -0.18 14.09
N ARG A 92 16.87 -1.31 13.42
CA ARG A 92 17.59 -1.72 12.21
C ARG A 92 16.68 -2.02 11.02
N GLY A 93 15.41 -1.65 11.11
CA GLY A 93 14.38 -1.98 10.14
C GLY A 93 13.66 -3.30 10.48
N GLY A 94 12.61 -3.60 9.75
CA GLY A 94 11.84 -4.84 9.86
C GLY A 94 12.00 -5.68 8.60
N PRO A 95 12.36 -6.99 8.70
CA PRO A 95 12.49 -7.84 7.53
C PRO A 95 11.11 -8.07 6.89
N LEU A 96 11.05 -8.03 5.56
CA LEU A 96 9.84 -8.38 4.82
C LEU A 96 9.53 -9.89 4.95
N HIS A 97 10.55 -10.74 4.91
CA HIS A 97 10.40 -12.17 5.04
C HIS A 97 9.85 -12.57 6.42
N GLY A 98 8.69 -13.23 6.42
CA GLY A 98 7.98 -13.62 7.63
C GLY A 98 7.09 -12.52 8.23
N SER A 99 7.11 -11.31 7.68
CA SER A 99 6.27 -10.20 8.11
C SER A 99 4.79 -10.45 7.83
N VAL A 100 3.95 -9.76 8.58
CA VAL A 100 2.53 -9.51 8.30
C VAL A 100 2.37 -7.99 8.30
N ILE A 101 1.88 -7.45 7.18
CA ILE A 101 1.67 -6.01 6.97
C ILE A 101 0.23 -5.66 7.36
N TYR A 102 0.03 -4.47 7.91
CA TYR A 102 -1.28 -3.92 8.24
C TYR A 102 -1.43 -2.56 7.60
N GLU A 103 -2.23 -2.49 6.54
CA GLU A 103 -2.56 -1.26 5.83
C GLU A 103 -3.59 -0.44 6.60
N MET A 104 -3.32 0.86 6.80
CA MET A 104 -4.24 1.74 7.52
C MET A 104 -4.30 3.16 6.94
N HIS A 105 -5.49 3.74 7.02
CA HIS A 105 -5.76 5.14 6.70
C HIS A 105 -5.82 5.99 7.96
N VAL A 106 -4.93 6.97 8.10
CA VAL A 106 -4.81 7.79 9.33
C VAL A 106 -6.13 8.44 9.73
N GLY A 107 -6.82 9.07 8.78
CA GLY A 107 -8.04 9.85 9.02
C GLY A 107 -9.24 9.04 9.52
N THR A 108 -9.29 7.73 9.29
CA THR A 108 -10.42 6.87 9.66
C THR A 108 -10.06 5.72 10.59
N PHE A 109 -8.76 5.55 10.91
CA PHE A 109 -8.32 4.51 11.84
C PHE A 109 -8.85 4.72 13.26
N THR A 110 -8.94 5.98 13.69
CA THR A 110 -9.49 6.37 15.00
C THR A 110 -10.57 7.44 14.85
N ALA A 111 -11.35 7.67 15.90
CA ALA A 111 -12.36 8.73 15.92
C ALA A 111 -11.75 10.12 15.64
N ASP A 112 -10.58 10.42 16.22
CA ASP A 112 -9.89 11.70 16.03
C ASP A 112 -9.24 11.84 14.66
N GLY A 113 -8.88 10.72 14.01
CA GLY A 113 -8.28 10.71 12.67
C GLY A 113 -6.89 11.34 12.61
N THR A 114 -6.08 11.17 13.66
CA THR A 114 -4.72 11.72 13.75
C THR A 114 -3.69 10.63 14.05
N LEU A 115 -2.43 10.91 13.69
CA LEU A 115 -1.30 10.02 13.98
C LEU A 115 -1.10 9.84 15.50
N ASP A 116 -1.30 10.88 16.30
CA ASP A 116 -1.22 10.79 17.75
C ASP A 116 -2.31 9.87 18.34
N ALA A 117 -3.54 9.95 17.85
CA ALA A 117 -4.61 9.05 18.26
C ALA A 117 -4.34 7.59 17.85
N ALA A 118 -3.74 7.39 16.66
CA ALA A 118 -3.35 6.08 16.18
C ALA A 118 -2.30 5.40 17.07
N ILE A 119 -1.39 6.16 17.71
CA ILE A 119 -0.42 5.63 18.69
C ILE A 119 -1.12 4.84 19.80
N GLY A 120 -2.30 5.28 20.23
CA GLY A 120 -3.11 4.61 21.26
C GLY A 120 -3.58 3.21 20.86
N ARG A 121 -3.56 2.86 19.57
CA ARG A 121 -4.01 1.57 19.02
C ARG A 121 -2.86 0.63 18.62
N LEU A 122 -1.60 1.07 18.67
CA LEU A 122 -0.45 0.23 18.33
C LEU A 122 -0.30 -1.02 19.22
N GLY A 123 -0.81 -0.97 20.45
CA GLY A 123 -0.87 -2.15 21.32
C GLY A 123 -1.71 -3.28 20.71
N HIS A 124 -2.87 -2.95 20.11
CA HIS A 124 -3.73 -3.92 19.42
C HIS A 124 -2.98 -4.60 18.25
N LEU A 125 -2.30 -3.83 17.39
CA LEU A 125 -1.56 -4.36 16.26
C LEU A 125 -0.41 -5.29 16.69
N ARG A 126 0.34 -4.90 17.73
CA ARG A 126 1.39 -5.75 18.31
C ARG A 126 0.79 -7.06 18.85
N ASP A 127 -0.32 -7.00 19.58
CA ASP A 127 -0.97 -8.15 20.23
C ASP A 127 -1.68 -9.05 19.21
N LEU A 128 -2.10 -8.49 18.05
CA LEU A 128 -2.53 -9.24 16.87
C LEU A 128 -1.37 -10.04 16.25
N GLY A 129 -0.15 -9.54 16.37
CA GLY A 129 1.05 -10.16 15.83
C GLY A 129 1.53 -9.55 14.51
N VAL A 130 1.05 -8.36 14.15
CA VAL A 130 1.54 -7.57 13.02
C VAL A 130 3.01 -7.19 13.23
N HIS A 131 3.77 -7.09 12.15
CA HIS A 131 5.19 -6.70 12.16
C HIS A 131 5.41 -5.33 11.52
N THR A 132 4.56 -4.96 10.58
CA THR A 132 4.73 -3.77 9.76
C THR A 132 3.40 -3.06 9.60
N VAL A 133 3.38 -1.76 9.84
CA VAL A 133 2.24 -0.89 9.53
C VAL A 133 2.53 -0.20 8.21
N GLU A 134 1.59 -0.24 7.28
CA GLU A 134 1.63 0.51 6.03
C GLU A 134 0.61 1.65 6.11
N LEU A 135 1.10 2.89 6.08
CA LEU A 135 0.27 4.08 6.05
C LEU A 135 -0.15 4.38 4.62
N MET A 136 -1.45 4.54 4.36
CA MET A 136 -1.92 5.19 3.15
C MET A 136 -1.33 6.60 3.04
N PRO A 137 -1.33 7.26 1.86
CA PRO A 137 -0.57 8.48 1.64
C PRO A 137 -0.86 9.58 2.65
N VAL A 138 0.20 10.22 3.16
CA VAL A 138 0.14 11.32 4.13
C VAL A 138 0.66 12.65 3.59
N ALA A 139 1.06 12.70 2.31
CA ALA A 139 1.45 13.95 1.67
C ALA A 139 0.29 14.97 1.71
N ALA A 140 0.59 16.26 1.83
CA ALA A 140 -0.44 17.27 1.96
C ALA A 140 -1.34 17.35 0.72
N PHE A 141 -2.63 17.14 0.92
CA PHE A 141 -3.69 17.12 -0.08
C PHE A 141 -4.77 18.20 0.21
N PRO A 142 -5.70 18.48 -0.74
CA PRO A 142 -6.77 19.45 -0.54
C PRO A 142 -7.69 19.11 0.63
N GLY A 143 -8.16 20.13 1.34
CA GLY A 143 -9.15 19.98 2.41
C GLY A 143 -8.58 19.34 3.67
N ARG A 144 -9.45 18.67 4.43
CA ARG A 144 -9.14 18.08 5.73
C ARG A 144 -9.13 16.55 5.72
N HIS A 145 -9.88 15.94 4.80
CA HIS A 145 -10.02 14.49 4.68
C HIS A 145 -10.00 14.04 3.22
N GLY A 146 -9.47 12.87 2.99
CA GLY A 146 -9.32 12.24 1.69
C GLY A 146 -8.50 10.97 1.84
N TRP A 147 -8.48 10.13 0.82
CA TRP A 147 -7.65 8.93 0.84
C TRP A 147 -6.15 9.24 0.82
N GLY A 148 -5.77 10.43 0.33
CA GLY A 148 -4.38 10.87 0.24
C GLY A 148 -3.76 10.78 -1.16
N TYR A 149 -4.45 10.19 -2.14
CA TYR A 149 -3.96 10.07 -3.52
C TYR A 149 -4.05 11.36 -4.34
N ASP A 150 -4.69 12.40 -3.81
CA ASP A 150 -4.71 13.76 -4.36
C ASP A 150 -3.58 14.65 -3.82
N GLY A 151 -2.44 14.06 -3.42
CA GLY A 151 -1.31 14.78 -2.83
C GLY A 151 -0.77 15.87 -3.74
N ILE A 152 -0.57 17.08 -3.20
CA ILE A 152 -0.07 18.26 -3.93
C ILE A 152 1.32 18.66 -3.45
N ASN A 153 1.53 18.81 -2.14
CA ASN A 153 2.82 19.13 -1.58
C ASN A 153 3.47 17.82 -1.08
N LEU A 154 4.12 17.10 -1.98
CA LEU A 154 4.61 15.74 -1.75
C LEU A 154 5.63 15.63 -0.60
N TRP A 155 6.31 16.72 -0.25
CA TRP A 155 7.33 16.75 0.80
C TRP A 155 6.79 17.11 2.19
N ALA A 156 5.53 17.54 2.28
CA ALA A 156 4.89 17.94 3.53
C ALA A 156 3.92 16.88 4.02
N VAL A 157 3.91 16.60 5.32
CA VAL A 157 2.87 15.79 5.97
C VAL A 157 1.58 16.60 6.09
N HIS A 158 0.46 16.00 5.75
CA HIS A 158 -0.87 16.61 5.87
C HIS A 158 -1.13 17.10 7.30
N GLU A 159 -1.30 18.41 7.46
CA GLU A 159 -1.35 19.06 8.78
C GLU A 159 -2.49 18.52 9.66
N PRO A 160 -3.72 18.26 9.15
CA PRO A 160 -4.79 17.64 9.94
C PRO A 160 -4.45 16.27 10.55
N TYR A 161 -3.49 15.52 9.98
CA TYR A 161 -3.02 14.26 10.56
C TYR A 161 -2.04 14.45 11.72
N GLY A 162 -1.57 15.68 11.98
CA GLY A 162 -0.60 16.03 13.02
C GLY A 162 0.72 16.59 12.48
N GLY A 163 0.80 16.79 11.16
CA GLY A 163 1.97 17.37 10.49
C GLY A 163 3.25 16.54 10.68
N PRO A 164 4.42 17.14 10.44
CA PRO A 164 5.70 16.43 10.48
C PRO A 164 6.04 15.85 11.86
N ASP A 165 5.71 16.57 12.94
CA ASP A 165 5.97 16.09 14.30
C ASP A 165 5.07 14.91 14.68
N GLY A 166 3.81 14.90 14.22
CA GLY A 166 2.88 13.80 14.43
C GLY A 166 3.41 12.51 13.79
N LEU A 167 3.87 12.58 12.53
CA LEU A 167 4.43 11.43 11.85
C LEU A 167 5.69 10.88 12.56
N LYS A 168 6.58 11.76 12.99
CA LYS A 168 7.78 11.33 13.73
C LYS A 168 7.44 10.65 15.05
N ARG A 169 6.48 11.20 15.83
CA ARG A 169 6.02 10.55 17.07
C ARG A 169 5.40 9.18 16.79
N PHE A 170 4.62 9.06 15.72
CA PHE A 170 4.00 7.79 15.33
C PHE A 170 5.05 6.73 14.98
N VAL A 171 6.03 7.07 14.14
CA VAL A 171 7.12 6.16 13.73
C VAL A 171 7.95 5.73 14.94
N ASP A 172 8.38 6.68 15.78
CA ASP A 172 9.15 6.39 17.00
C ASP A 172 8.37 5.47 17.96
N ALA A 173 7.05 5.69 18.10
CA ALA A 173 6.18 4.84 18.90
C ALA A 173 5.98 3.43 18.32
N CYS A 174 5.96 3.28 16.99
CA CYS A 174 5.96 1.99 16.31
C CYS A 174 7.25 1.22 16.57
N HIS A 175 8.41 1.85 16.36
CA HIS A 175 9.73 1.25 16.58
C HIS A 175 9.91 0.81 18.03
N ALA A 176 9.45 1.62 19.00
CA ALA A 176 9.48 1.28 20.42
C ALA A 176 8.65 0.01 20.75
N ARG A 177 7.73 -0.39 19.86
CA ARG A 177 6.90 -1.62 19.99
C ARG A 177 7.33 -2.75 19.07
N GLY A 178 8.43 -2.57 18.33
CA GLY A 178 8.94 -3.54 17.37
C GLY A 178 8.12 -3.63 16.08
N LEU A 179 7.42 -2.54 15.73
CA LEU A 179 6.65 -2.42 14.49
C LEU A 179 7.44 -1.56 13.49
N ALA A 180 7.67 -2.07 12.28
CA ALA A 180 8.17 -1.29 11.16
C ALA A 180 7.06 -0.43 10.55
N VAL A 181 7.43 0.65 9.84
CA VAL A 181 6.46 1.55 9.21
C VAL A 181 6.81 1.75 7.74
N LEU A 182 5.87 1.42 6.86
CA LEU A 182 5.89 1.75 5.44
C LEU A 182 4.98 2.95 5.18
N LEU A 183 5.30 3.70 4.14
CA LEU A 183 4.46 4.79 3.65
C LEU A 183 4.12 4.56 2.19
N ASP A 184 2.84 4.69 1.87
CA ASP A 184 2.39 4.75 0.49
C ASP A 184 2.68 6.13 -0.11
N VAL A 185 3.37 6.15 -1.26
CA VAL A 185 3.78 7.37 -1.96
C VAL A 185 3.30 7.34 -3.41
N VAL A 186 2.78 8.49 -3.85
CA VAL A 186 2.22 8.68 -5.18
C VAL A 186 3.21 9.47 -6.02
N TYR A 187 3.87 8.81 -6.97
CA TYR A 187 4.84 9.43 -7.89
C TYR A 187 4.39 9.39 -9.36
N ASN A 188 3.32 8.68 -9.66
CA ASN A 188 2.75 8.57 -11.01
C ASN A 188 1.95 9.81 -11.43
N HIS A 189 1.45 10.60 -10.48
CA HIS A 189 0.73 11.84 -10.72
C HIS A 189 0.83 12.78 -9.50
N VAL A 190 0.37 14.01 -9.65
CA VAL A 190 0.22 14.99 -8.58
C VAL A 190 -1.20 15.54 -8.62
N GLY A 191 -1.80 15.75 -7.47
CA GLY A 191 -3.19 16.18 -7.35
C GLY A 191 -3.51 17.45 -8.16
N ILE A 192 -4.76 17.57 -8.59
CA ILE A 192 -5.26 18.71 -9.38
C ILE A 192 -5.19 19.98 -8.53
N GLY A 193 -4.72 21.08 -9.14
CA GLY A 193 -4.54 22.37 -8.49
C GLY A 193 -3.12 22.56 -7.92
N ASN A 194 -2.21 21.62 -8.18
CA ASN A 194 -0.77 21.86 -7.95
C ASN A 194 -0.27 23.03 -8.84
N ARG A 195 0.88 23.59 -8.49
CA ARG A 195 1.50 24.71 -9.18
C ARG A 195 2.94 24.40 -9.60
N LEU A 196 3.27 23.12 -9.73
CA LEU A 196 4.63 22.69 -10.12
C LEU A 196 5.00 23.14 -11.53
N ASP A 197 4.02 23.22 -12.42
CA ASP A 197 4.16 23.71 -13.80
C ASP A 197 4.67 25.17 -13.87
N ALA A 198 4.37 25.99 -12.87
CA ALA A 198 4.89 27.36 -12.79
C ALA A 198 6.41 27.38 -12.54
N PHE A 199 6.95 26.37 -11.86
CA PHE A 199 8.38 26.30 -11.56
C PHE A 199 9.18 25.67 -12.69
N GLY A 200 8.67 24.62 -13.35
CA GLY A 200 9.43 23.94 -14.40
C GLY A 200 8.65 22.80 -15.06
N PRO A 201 9.30 22.07 -15.97
CA PRO A 201 8.66 20.98 -16.71
C PRO A 201 8.52 19.70 -15.85
N TYR A 202 7.77 19.80 -14.74
CA TYR A 202 7.47 18.65 -13.88
C TYR A 202 6.55 17.64 -14.57
N PHE A 203 5.80 18.07 -15.57
CA PHE A 203 4.90 17.24 -16.36
C PHE A 203 5.28 17.30 -17.83
N THR A 204 4.84 16.28 -18.59
CA THR A 204 5.04 16.23 -20.03
C THR A 204 3.77 15.79 -20.76
N GLU A 205 3.49 16.42 -21.91
CA GLU A 205 2.41 15.98 -22.82
C GLU A 205 2.87 14.89 -23.80
N ALA A 206 4.16 14.52 -23.79
CA ALA A 206 4.66 13.43 -24.61
C ALA A 206 4.04 12.08 -24.21
N HIS A 207 3.60 11.97 -22.97
CA HIS A 207 2.91 10.81 -22.40
C HIS A 207 1.66 11.26 -21.66
N VAL A 208 0.59 10.47 -21.76
CA VAL A 208 -0.70 10.75 -21.11
C VAL A 208 -1.10 9.57 -20.26
N THR A 209 -1.43 9.82 -19.00
CA THR A 209 -1.93 8.84 -18.05
C THR A 209 -3.44 9.04 -17.80
N PRO A 210 -4.12 8.13 -17.09
CA PRO A 210 -5.51 8.35 -16.68
C PRO A 210 -5.74 9.65 -15.89
N TRP A 211 -4.71 10.19 -15.25
CA TRP A 211 -4.75 11.43 -14.45
C TRP A 211 -4.33 12.69 -15.24
N GLY A 212 -4.03 12.58 -16.54
CA GLY A 212 -3.62 13.69 -17.38
C GLY A 212 -2.16 13.59 -17.85
N PRO A 213 -1.47 14.73 -18.12
CA PRO A 213 -0.06 14.74 -18.51
C PRO A 213 0.79 13.95 -17.51
N ALA A 214 1.69 13.11 -18.03
CA ALA A 214 2.55 12.28 -17.18
C ALA A 214 3.59 13.13 -16.42
N VAL A 215 4.02 12.65 -15.27
CA VAL A 215 5.20 13.19 -14.59
C VAL A 215 6.41 13.02 -15.50
N ASN A 216 7.22 14.06 -15.64
CA ASN A 216 8.33 14.12 -16.60
C ASN A 216 9.53 13.28 -16.12
N LEU A 217 9.61 12.03 -16.56
CA LEU A 217 10.71 11.12 -16.20
C LEU A 217 11.76 10.94 -17.31
N ASP A 218 11.48 11.38 -18.55
CA ASP A 218 12.32 11.08 -19.69
C ASP A 218 12.50 12.22 -20.72
N GLN A 219 11.76 13.33 -20.59
CA GLN A 219 11.87 14.47 -21.48
C GLN A 219 12.85 15.53 -20.96
N PRO A 220 13.16 16.63 -21.69
CA PRO A 220 14.03 17.71 -21.20
C PRO A 220 13.61 18.20 -19.81
N GLY A 221 14.57 18.32 -18.89
CA GLY A 221 14.34 18.68 -17.48
C GLY A 221 14.03 17.49 -16.56
N SER A 222 13.91 16.27 -17.10
CA SER A 222 13.56 15.08 -16.31
C SER A 222 14.58 14.73 -15.21
N ASP A 223 15.86 15.09 -15.35
CA ASP A 223 16.85 14.81 -14.32
C ASP A 223 16.50 15.51 -12.99
N GLU A 224 16.01 16.76 -13.05
CA GLU A 224 15.60 17.49 -11.86
C GLU A 224 14.27 16.97 -11.28
N VAL A 225 13.34 16.53 -12.14
CA VAL A 225 12.08 15.90 -11.69
C VAL A 225 12.35 14.55 -11.01
N ARG A 226 13.25 13.74 -11.57
CA ARG A 226 13.69 12.49 -10.94
C ARG A 226 14.39 12.77 -9.60
N ALA A 227 15.29 13.75 -9.55
CA ALA A 227 15.95 14.19 -8.32
C ALA A 227 14.96 14.73 -7.27
N PHE A 228 13.86 15.38 -7.70
CA PHE A 228 12.78 15.82 -6.83
C PHE A 228 12.05 14.63 -6.18
N LEU A 229 11.67 13.61 -6.95
CA LEU A 229 10.96 12.43 -6.44
C LEU A 229 11.87 11.51 -5.61
N ILE A 230 13.11 11.24 -6.09
CA ILE A 230 14.07 10.42 -5.36
C ILE A 230 14.45 11.12 -4.05
N GLY A 231 14.70 12.43 -4.08
CA GLY A 231 14.98 13.21 -2.87
C GLY A 231 13.85 13.14 -1.85
N ASN A 232 12.58 13.15 -2.31
CA ASN A 232 11.41 12.95 -1.47
C ASN A 232 11.40 11.56 -0.83
N ALA A 233 11.62 10.51 -1.59
CA ALA A 233 11.71 9.14 -1.07
C ALA A 233 12.82 9.01 0.00
N LEU A 234 14.00 9.56 -0.29
CA LEU A 234 15.11 9.52 0.65
C LEU A 234 14.83 10.34 1.93
N MET A 235 14.11 11.46 1.82
CA MET A 235 13.67 12.25 2.98
C MET A 235 12.74 11.42 3.89
N TRP A 236 11.73 10.77 3.34
CA TRP A 236 10.83 9.90 4.12
C TRP A 236 11.61 8.83 4.88
N LEU A 237 12.53 8.15 4.21
CA LEU A 237 13.32 7.07 4.81
C LEU A 237 14.38 7.54 5.81
N ARG A 238 15.04 8.68 5.55
CA ARG A 238 16.12 9.21 6.36
C ARG A 238 15.62 10.05 7.53
N ASP A 239 14.72 11.03 7.25
CA ASP A 239 14.38 12.09 8.19
C ASP A 239 13.13 11.79 9.02
N TYR A 240 12.25 10.90 8.51
CA TYR A 240 11.11 10.35 9.24
C TYR A 240 11.33 8.92 9.74
N HIS A 241 12.50 8.35 9.50
CA HIS A 241 12.88 6.99 9.89
C HIS A 241 11.93 5.89 9.40
N LEU A 242 11.19 6.11 8.31
CA LEU A 242 10.36 5.08 7.70
C LEU A 242 11.21 3.88 7.25
N ASP A 243 10.66 2.68 7.33
CA ASP A 243 11.35 1.43 6.97
C ASP A 243 11.16 1.03 5.51
N GLY A 244 10.30 1.74 4.80
CA GLY A 244 10.12 1.52 3.38
C GLY A 244 8.97 2.34 2.80
N LEU A 245 8.77 2.16 1.49
CA LEU A 245 7.72 2.81 0.72
C LEU A 245 6.95 1.78 -0.09
N ARG A 246 5.63 1.95 -0.16
CA ARG A 246 4.78 1.37 -1.20
C ARG A 246 4.67 2.41 -2.31
N LEU A 247 4.93 2.02 -3.53
CA LEU A 247 4.93 2.90 -4.71
C LEU A 247 3.63 2.67 -5.47
N ASP A 248 2.78 3.68 -5.47
CA ASP A 248 1.47 3.66 -6.12
C ASP A 248 1.58 3.57 -7.64
N ALA A 249 0.74 2.74 -8.25
CA ALA A 249 0.52 2.62 -9.69
C ALA A 249 1.81 2.75 -10.53
N VAL A 250 2.86 1.96 -10.20
CA VAL A 250 4.15 2.06 -10.90
C VAL A 250 4.06 1.78 -12.40
N HIS A 251 2.99 1.13 -12.86
CA HIS A 251 2.71 0.89 -14.27
C HIS A 251 2.30 2.15 -15.05
N ALA A 252 1.98 3.23 -14.34
CA ALA A 252 1.66 4.54 -14.91
C ALA A 252 2.87 5.51 -14.89
N LEU A 253 4.04 5.05 -14.45
CA LEU A 253 5.30 5.80 -14.55
C LEU A 253 5.85 5.63 -15.97
N GLU A 254 5.64 6.64 -16.81
CA GLU A 254 6.08 6.66 -18.21
C GLU A 254 7.55 7.09 -18.27
N ASP A 255 8.45 6.14 -18.51
CA ASP A 255 9.90 6.35 -18.57
C ASP A 255 10.53 5.51 -19.68
N HIS A 256 11.06 6.15 -20.71
CA HIS A 256 11.73 5.51 -21.86
C HIS A 256 13.26 5.66 -21.80
N ARG A 257 13.83 6.06 -20.67
CA ARG A 257 15.29 6.13 -20.50
C ARG A 257 15.89 4.73 -20.34
N ALA A 258 17.17 4.60 -20.67
CA ALA A 258 17.91 3.34 -20.49
C ALA A 258 17.99 2.92 -19.01
N LEU A 259 18.19 3.87 -18.10
CA LEU A 259 18.07 3.68 -16.67
C LEU A 259 16.65 4.08 -16.23
N GLN A 260 15.83 3.08 -15.95
CA GLN A 260 14.45 3.28 -15.54
C GLN A 260 14.38 3.94 -14.15
N PHE A 261 13.36 4.80 -13.93
CA PHE A 261 13.18 5.52 -12.66
C PHE A 261 13.13 4.58 -11.45
N LEU A 262 12.42 3.46 -11.56
CA LEU A 262 12.34 2.49 -10.45
C LEU A 262 13.69 1.84 -10.12
N GLU A 263 14.52 1.60 -11.13
CA GLU A 263 15.87 1.07 -10.94
C GLU A 263 16.79 2.11 -10.29
N GLU A 264 16.71 3.38 -10.71
CA GLU A 264 17.45 4.48 -10.11
C GLU A 264 17.04 4.71 -8.67
N LEU A 265 15.73 4.79 -8.39
CA LEU A 265 15.18 4.90 -7.05
C LEU A 265 15.65 3.75 -6.14
N ALA A 266 15.56 2.51 -6.62
CA ALA A 266 16.03 1.35 -5.86
C ALA A 266 17.54 1.43 -5.56
N THR A 267 18.33 1.93 -6.50
CA THR A 267 19.78 2.12 -6.32
C THR A 267 20.07 3.12 -5.19
N GLU A 268 19.41 4.27 -5.19
CA GLU A 268 19.60 5.31 -4.19
C GLU A 268 19.11 4.88 -2.79
N VAL A 269 17.98 4.17 -2.73
CA VAL A 269 17.46 3.62 -1.47
C VAL A 269 18.39 2.54 -0.91
N HIS A 270 18.93 1.64 -1.73
CA HIS A 270 19.92 0.66 -1.27
C HIS A 270 21.21 1.33 -0.78
N ALA A 271 21.66 2.38 -1.44
CA ALA A 271 22.81 3.16 -0.97
C ALA A 271 22.53 3.85 0.38
N LEU A 272 21.31 4.39 0.57
CA LEU A 272 20.89 4.95 1.85
C LEU A 272 20.80 3.87 2.94
N ALA A 273 20.21 2.70 2.66
CA ALA A 273 20.12 1.58 3.57
C ALA A 273 21.51 1.17 4.12
N ALA A 274 22.49 1.07 3.21
CA ALA A 274 23.87 0.76 3.58
C ALA A 274 24.50 1.85 4.48
N ARG A 275 24.26 3.15 4.20
CA ARG A 275 24.76 4.27 5.03
C ARG A 275 24.12 4.29 6.41
N LEU A 276 22.82 4.00 6.50
CA LEU A 276 22.07 4.00 7.76
C LEU A 276 22.24 2.70 8.57
N ASN A 277 22.78 1.66 7.95
CA ASN A 277 22.81 0.30 8.50
C ASN A 277 21.40 -0.15 8.94
N ARG A 278 20.41 0.08 8.07
CA ARG A 278 19.00 -0.26 8.26
C ARG A 278 18.48 -0.96 7.02
N GLU A 279 17.61 -1.95 7.20
CA GLU A 279 16.85 -2.52 6.09
C GLU A 279 15.80 -1.51 5.63
N LEU A 280 15.77 -1.19 4.34
CA LEU A 280 14.79 -0.31 3.71
C LEU A 280 14.11 -1.04 2.57
N ILE A 281 12.77 -0.98 2.52
CA ILE A 281 11.93 -1.78 1.66
C ILE A 281 11.22 -0.89 0.63
N LEU A 282 11.25 -1.30 -0.66
CA LEU A 282 10.41 -0.72 -1.70
C LEU A 282 9.44 -1.78 -2.20
N ILE A 283 8.15 -1.49 -2.15
CA ILE A 283 7.06 -2.36 -2.61
C ILE A 283 6.35 -1.67 -3.77
N ALA A 284 6.20 -2.36 -4.89
CA ALA A 284 5.45 -1.84 -6.02
C ALA A 284 3.98 -2.27 -5.97
N GLU A 285 3.08 -1.37 -6.30
CA GLU A 285 1.73 -1.70 -6.73
C GLU A 285 1.67 -1.60 -8.25
N SER A 286 1.24 -2.68 -8.90
CA SER A 286 1.15 -2.75 -10.36
C SER A 286 0.19 -3.83 -10.81
N ASP A 287 -0.66 -3.50 -11.77
CA ASP A 287 -1.58 -4.45 -12.38
C ASP A 287 -0.97 -5.24 -13.55
N THR A 288 0.30 -5.01 -13.89
CA THR A 288 0.92 -5.58 -15.10
C THR A 288 1.34 -7.03 -14.98
N ASN A 289 1.42 -7.58 -13.77
CA ASN A 289 1.96 -8.92 -13.50
C ASN A 289 3.36 -9.11 -14.08
N ASP A 290 4.26 -8.13 -13.84
CA ASP A 290 5.63 -8.15 -14.33
C ASP A 290 6.62 -8.50 -13.22
N PRO A 291 7.23 -9.71 -13.24
CA PRO A 291 8.21 -10.10 -12.23
C PRO A 291 9.53 -9.32 -12.28
N ARG A 292 9.79 -8.52 -13.33
CA ARG A 292 10.98 -7.66 -13.38
C ARG A 292 11.01 -6.64 -12.23
N LEU A 293 9.84 -6.24 -11.71
CA LEU A 293 9.76 -5.33 -10.56
C LEU A 293 10.59 -5.86 -9.39
N VAL A 294 10.50 -7.15 -9.09
CA VAL A 294 11.17 -7.80 -7.95
C VAL A 294 12.40 -8.62 -8.35
N THR A 295 12.76 -8.64 -9.62
CA THR A 295 14.01 -9.26 -10.09
C THR A 295 15.17 -8.34 -9.77
N SER A 296 16.34 -8.91 -9.40
CA SER A 296 17.52 -8.10 -9.10
C SER A 296 18.02 -7.34 -10.34
N ARG A 297 18.69 -6.21 -10.11
CA ARG A 297 19.25 -5.38 -11.19
C ARG A 297 20.28 -6.12 -12.02
N GLU A 298 21.12 -6.95 -11.39
CA GLU A 298 22.11 -7.79 -12.06
C GLU A 298 21.48 -8.81 -13.01
N ALA A 299 20.21 -9.17 -12.76
CA ALA A 299 19.43 -10.07 -13.63
C ALA A 299 18.48 -9.29 -14.58
N GLY A 300 18.63 -7.97 -14.70
CA GLY A 300 17.85 -7.13 -15.61
C GLY A 300 16.46 -6.73 -15.08
N GLY A 301 16.26 -6.78 -13.77
CA GLY A 301 15.06 -6.26 -13.12
C GLY A 301 15.29 -4.89 -12.46
N TYR A 302 14.27 -4.38 -11.78
CA TYR A 302 14.34 -3.07 -11.11
C TYR A 302 14.87 -3.14 -9.67
N GLY A 303 14.91 -4.33 -9.07
CA GLY A 303 15.51 -4.53 -7.75
C GLY A 303 14.64 -4.10 -6.58
N LEU A 304 13.33 -3.96 -6.75
CA LEU A 304 12.40 -3.70 -5.66
C LEU A 304 12.29 -4.92 -4.74
N ALA A 305 11.92 -4.70 -3.48
CA ALA A 305 11.82 -5.76 -2.48
C ALA A 305 10.60 -6.65 -2.70
N ALA A 306 9.46 -6.06 -3.07
CA ALA A 306 8.22 -6.79 -3.31
C ALA A 306 7.28 -6.07 -4.28
N GLN A 307 6.20 -6.77 -4.66
CA GLN A 307 5.04 -6.21 -5.35
C GLN A 307 3.73 -6.81 -4.83
N TRP A 308 2.66 -6.06 -4.93
CA TRP A 308 1.31 -6.54 -4.65
C TRP A 308 0.90 -7.59 -5.69
N SER A 309 0.08 -8.56 -5.29
CA SER A 309 -0.47 -9.59 -6.18
C SER A 309 -1.99 -9.53 -6.19
N ASP A 310 -2.54 -8.69 -7.07
CA ASP A 310 -3.98 -8.58 -7.28
C ASP A 310 -4.58 -9.91 -7.73
N ASP A 311 -3.87 -10.67 -8.57
CA ASP A 311 -4.35 -11.97 -9.04
C ASP A 311 -4.59 -12.96 -7.90
N PHE A 312 -3.74 -12.93 -6.83
CA PHE A 312 -3.97 -13.77 -5.66
C PHE A 312 -5.20 -13.29 -4.87
N HIS A 313 -5.33 -11.96 -4.64
CA HIS A 313 -6.53 -11.38 -4.06
C HIS A 313 -7.78 -11.78 -4.85
N HIS A 314 -7.78 -11.56 -6.16
CA HIS A 314 -8.93 -11.84 -7.03
C HIS A 314 -9.33 -13.31 -6.98
N ALA A 315 -8.36 -14.22 -6.97
CA ALA A 315 -8.63 -15.66 -6.91
C ALA A 315 -9.24 -16.08 -5.56
N VAL A 316 -8.70 -15.57 -4.43
CA VAL A 316 -9.27 -15.86 -3.10
C VAL A 316 -10.65 -15.25 -2.98
N HIS A 317 -10.80 -13.97 -3.31
CA HIS A 317 -12.07 -13.24 -3.24
C HIS A 317 -13.16 -13.95 -4.07
N ALA A 318 -12.88 -14.22 -5.35
CA ALA A 318 -13.83 -14.86 -6.24
C ALA A 318 -14.20 -16.30 -5.80
N ALA A 319 -13.26 -17.02 -5.17
CA ALA A 319 -13.52 -18.37 -4.67
C ALA A 319 -14.46 -18.38 -3.45
N ILE A 320 -14.36 -17.40 -2.53
CA ILE A 320 -15.17 -17.36 -1.30
C ILE A 320 -16.47 -16.58 -1.44
N THR A 321 -16.52 -15.55 -2.32
CA THR A 321 -17.72 -14.71 -2.51
C THR A 321 -18.60 -15.20 -3.64
N GLY A 322 -18.03 -15.84 -4.65
CA GLY A 322 -18.73 -16.18 -5.89
C GLY A 322 -18.82 -15.01 -6.87
N GLU A 323 -18.27 -13.83 -6.58
CA GLU A 323 -18.29 -12.67 -7.48
C GLU A 323 -17.53 -12.92 -8.78
N ARG A 324 -18.09 -12.42 -9.91
CA ARG A 324 -17.57 -12.62 -11.28
C ARG A 324 -17.68 -11.37 -12.13
N GLN A 325 -17.93 -10.20 -11.54
CA GLN A 325 -18.06 -8.93 -12.24
C GLN A 325 -16.69 -8.26 -12.41
N GLY A 326 -16.55 -7.48 -13.47
CA GLY A 326 -15.36 -6.69 -13.72
C GLY A 326 -14.11 -7.56 -13.79
N TYR A 327 -13.05 -7.18 -13.08
CA TYR A 327 -11.77 -7.88 -13.06
C TYR A 327 -11.83 -9.28 -12.40
N TYR A 328 -12.93 -9.64 -11.69
CA TYR A 328 -13.11 -10.99 -11.14
C TYR A 328 -13.57 -12.04 -12.16
N CYS A 329 -13.94 -11.65 -13.38
CA CYS A 329 -14.58 -12.56 -14.34
C CYS A 329 -13.73 -13.78 -14.71
N ASP A 330 -12.41 -13.66 -14.69
CA ASP A 330 -11.48 -14.73 -15.01
C ASP A 330 -11.11 -15.64 -13.81
N PHE A 331 -11.49 -15.27 -12.57
CA PHE A 331 -11.02 -15.89 -11.31
C PHE A 331 -12.02 -16.83 -10.64
N GLY A 332 -12.87 -17.48 -11.37
CA GLY A 332 -13.98 -18.23 -10.76
C GLY A 332 -13.69 -19.64 -10.31
N SER A 333 -12.62 -20.25 -10.75
CA SER A 333 -12.33 -21.66 -10.50
C SER A 333 -11.32 -21.86 -9.37
N LEU A 334 -11.39 -23.02 -8.71
CA LEU A 334 -10.34 -23.45 -7.77
C LEU A 334 -9.01 -23.70 -8.50
N ALA A 335 -9.05 -24.03 -9.79
CA ALA A 335 -7.86 -24.10 -10.63
C ALA A 335 -7.13 -22.73 -10.69
N ALA A 336 -7.86 -21.61 -10.80
CA ALA A 336 -7.27 -20.28 -10.75
C ALA A 336 -6.63 -20.01 -9.37
N LEU A 337 -7.32 -20.35 -8.29
CA LEU A 337 -6.79 -20.22 -6.92
C LEU A 337 -5.54 -21.10 -6.71
N ALA A 338 -5.56 -22.36 -7.15
CA ALA A 338 -4.41 -23.26 -7.07
C ALA A 338 -3.21 -22.73 -7.89
N LYS A 339 -3.48 -22.17 -9.07
CA LYS A 339 -2.44 -21.55 -9.91
C LYS A 339 -1.82 -20.33 -9.21
N THR A 340 -2.63 -19.43 -8.63
CA THR A 340 -2.08 -18.26 -7.92
C THR A 340 -1.26 -18.67 -6.69
N TYR A 341 -1.60 -19.73 -5.99
CA TYR A 341 -0.79 -20.27 -4.89
C TYR A 341 0.60 -20.77 -5.31
N THR A 342 0.70 -21.31 -6.52
CA THR A 342 1.91 -22.01 -6.99
C THR A 342 2.73 -21.21 -8.00
N ARG A 343 2.13 -20.20 -8.65
CA ARG A 343 2.73 -19.43 -9.75
C ARG A 343 2.64 -17.93 -9.56
N VAL A 344 2.03 -17.45 -8.48
CA VAL A 344 1.80 -16.04 -8.14
C VAL A 344 0.69 -15.42 -8.98
N PHE A 345 0.89 -15.35 -10.30
CA PHE A 345 -0.05 -14.73 -11.21
C PHE A 345 -0.93 -15.78 -11.90
N PHE A 346 -2.21 -15.48 -12.00
CA PHE A 346 -3.14 -16.22 -12.86
C PHE A 346 -2.90 -15.82 -14.32
N HIS A 347 -2.89 -14.51 -14.59
CA HIS A 347 -2.51 -13.99 -15.89
C HIS A 347 -0.99 -13.90 -15.99
N ASP A 348 -0.37 -14.92 -16.51
CA ASP A 348 1.09 -15.08 -16.63
C ASP A 348 1.56 -15.22 -18.09
N GLY A 349 0.89 -14.52 -19.00
CA GLY A 349 1.04 -14.61 -20.45
C GLY A 349 -0.16 -15.25 -21.13
N ILE A 350 -1.27 -15.40 -20.43
CA ILE A 350 -2.54 -15.93 -20.96
C ILE A 350 -3.53 -14.79 -21.28
N TRP A 351 -4.62 -15.15 -21.96
CA TRP A 351 -5.71 -14.22 -22.27
C TRP A 351 -6.44 -13.76 -21.01
N SER A 352 -6.67 -12.46 -20.87
CA SER A 352 -7.56 -11.87 -19.88
C SER A 352 -8.86 -11.41 -20.57
N ALA A 353 -10.01 -11.94 -20.13
CA ALA A 353 -11.29 -11.54 -20.69
C ALA A 353 -11.62 -10.09 -20.29
N PHE A 354 -11.30 -9.70 -19.06
CA PHE A 354 -11.50 -8.33 -18.59
C PHE A 354 -10.69 -7.30 -19.41
N ARG A 355 -9.42 -7.60 -19.71
CA ARG A 355 -8.54 -6.68 -20.46
C ARG A 355 -8.66 -6.82 -21.96
N GLY A 356 -9.33 -7.86 -22.47
CA GLY A 356 -9.47 -8.14 -23.91
C GLY A 356 -8.15 -8.38 -24.64
N ARG A 357 -7.10 -8.82 -23.90
CA ARG A 357 -5.75 -9.08 -24.44
C ARG A 357 -4.99 -10.09 -23.58
N THR A 358 -3.89 -10.61 -24.13
CA THR A 358 -2.90 -11.38 -23.35
C THR A 358 -2.28 -10.47 -22.29
N HIS A 359 -2.13 -11.00 -21.05
CA HIS A 359 -1.69 -10.24 -19.90
C HIS A 359 -0.69 -11.00 -19.04
N GLY A 360 0.23 -10.25 -18.42
CA GLY A 360 1.18 -10.74 -17.46
C GLY A 360 2.38 -11.50 -18.05
N ARG A 361 3.21 -11.98 -17.15
CA ARG A 361 4.42 -12.74 -17.43
C ARG A 361 4.66 -13.79 -16.35
N GLN A 362 5.24 -14.92 -16.73
CA GLN A 362 5.57 -16.00 -15.80
C GLN A 362 6.64 -15.57 -14.80
N VAL A 363 6.44 -15.95 -13.54
CA VAL A 363 7.44 -15.85 -12.47
C VAL A 363 8.37 -17.05 -12.53
N ASP A 364 9.68 -16.84 -12.46
CA ASP A 364 10.64 -17.92 -12.25
C ASP A 364 10.56 -18.39 -10.78
N VAL A 365 9.77 -19.42 -10.53
CA VAL A 365 9.50 -19.96 -9.19
C VAL A 365 10.72 -20.57 -8.50
N PHE A 366 11.81 -20.80 -9.23
CA PHE A 366 13.07 -21.32 -8.69
C PHE A 366 14.01 -20.21 -8.22
N ARG A 367 13.81 -18.97 -8.72
CA ARG A 367 14.69 -17.82 -8.45
C ARG A 367 14.03 -16.71 -7.64
N VAL A 368 12.72 -16.48 -7.86
CA VAL A 368 12.01 -15.41 -7.17
C VAL A 368 11.34 -15.95 -5.92
N PRO A 369 11.76 -15.51 -4.71
CA PRO A 369 11.16 -15.95 -3.46
C PRO A 369 9.73 -15.47 -3.29
N ALA A 370 8.85 -16.31 -2.76
CA ALA A 370 7.44 -16.02 -2.60
C ALA A 370 7.13 -14.78 -1.75
N HIS A 371 7.94 -14.50 -0.71
CA HIS A 371 7.74 -13.34 0.15
C HIS A 371 7.91 -11.98 -0.57
N ARG A 372 8.41 -12.00 -1.81
CA ARG A 372 8.46 -10.79 -2.68
C ARG A 372 7.11 -10.46 -3.33
N PHE A 373 6.06 -11.19 -3.00
CA PHE A 373 4.70 -10.89 -3.42
C PHE A 373 3.82 -10.72 -2.18
N LEU A 374 2.96 -9.71 -2.19
CA LEU A 374 1.98 -9.52 -1.14
C LEU A 374 0.69 -10.23 -1.52
N GLY A 375 0.14 -10.98 -0.56
CA GLY A 375 -1.17 -11.61 -0.69
C GLY A 375 -2.12 -11.04 0.36
N TYR A 376 -3.32 -10.67 -0.04
CA TYR A 376 -4.31 -10.03 0.81
C TYR A 376 -5.72 -10.48 0.45
N LEU A 377 -6.62 -10.32 1.41
CA LEU A 377 -8.04 -10.59 1.23
C LEU A 377 -8.80 -9.31 0.89
N GLN A 378 -8.40 -8.21 1.49
CA GLN A 378 -8.91 -6.87 1.26
C GLN A 378 -7.77 -5.86 1.33
N ASP A 379 -7.91 -4.76 0.62
CA ASP A 379 -7.15 -3.53 0.76
C ASP A 379 -8.06 -2.32 0.55
N HIS A 380 -7.49 -1.11 0.58
CA HIS A 380 -8.26 0.12 0.43
C HIS A 380 -8.97 0.19 -0.94
N ASP A 381 -8.32 -0.32 -2.00
CA ASP A 381 -8.80 -0.19 -3.39
C ASP A 381 -9.98 -1.13 -3.68
N GLN A 382 -9.86 -2.42 -3.38
CA GLN A 382 -10.91 -3.38 -3.69
C GLN A 382 -12.17 -3.16 -2.84
N ILE A 383 -12.05 -2.57 -1.65
CA ILE A 383 -13.23 -2.18 -0.86
C ILE A 383 -13.76 -0.83 -1.34
N GLY A 384 -12.89 0.18 -1.43
CA GLY A 384 -13.31 1.56 -1.71
C GLY A 384 -13.79 1.79 -3.13
N ASN A 385 -13.41 0.92 -4.08
CA ASN A 385 -13.93 0.93 -5.45
C ASN A 385 -15.23 0.12 -5.61
N ARG A 386 -15.85 -0.33 -4.52
CA ARG A 386 -17.24 -0.82 -4.54
C ARG A 386 -18.20 0.36 -4.38
N ALA A 387 -19.40 0.24 -4.96
CA ALA A 387 -20.38 1.34 -4.99
C ALA A 387 -20.69 1.94 -3.60
N THR A 388 -20.80 1.08 -2.59
CA THR A 388 -21.11 1.47 -1.20
C THR A 388 -19.93 1.32 -0.25
N GLY A 389 -18.76 0.90 -0.74
CA GLY A 389 -17.59 0.62 0.09
C GLY A 389 -17.78 -0.52 1.06
N ASP A 390 -18.63 -1.49 0.71
CA ASP A 390 -18.96 -2.63 1.56
C ASP A 390 -17.80 -3.61 1.65
N ARG A 391 -17.45 -3.97 2.89
CA ARG A 391 -16.45 -4.99 3.18
C ARG A 391 -17.01 -6.39 2.94
N ILE A 392 -16.15 -7.37 2.70
CA ILE A 392 -16.60 -8.76 2.50
C ILE A 392 -17.38 -9.32 3.71
N ALA A 393 -17.14 -8.79 4.91
CA ALA A 393 -17.90 -9.15 6.12
C ALA A 393 -19.39 -8.82 6.03
N ALA A 394 -19.79 -7.90 5.16
CA ALA A 394 -21.21 -7.59 4.93
C ALA A 394 -21.95 -8.69 4.16
N SER A 395 -21.25 -9.51 3.38
CA SER A 395 -21.85 -10.53 2.51
C SER A 395 -21.51 -11.97 2.88
N LEU A 396 -20.40 -12.20 3.59
CA LEU A 396 -19.93 -13.54 3.92
C LEU A 396 -20.31 -13.98 5.34
N SER A 397 -20.54 -15.28 5.49
CA SER A 397 -20.65 -15.87 6.82
C SER A 397 -19.32 -15.80 7.59
N PRO A 398 -19.36 -15.77 8.94
CA PRO A 398 -18.14 -15.83 9.75
C PRO A 398 -17.24 -17.03 9.43
N ASP A 399 -17.79 -18.14 9.01
CA ASP A 399 -17.03 -19.34 8.64
C ASP A 399 -16.25 -19.13 7.34
N LEU A 400 -16.84 -18.52 6.31
CA LEU A 400 -16.14 -18.18 5.06
C LEU A 400 -15.11 -17.07 5.28
N LEU A 401 -15.35 -16.10 6.16
CA LEU A 401 -14.33 -15.11 6.55
C LEU A 401 -13.11 -15.79 7.16
N LYS A 402 -13.32 -16.79 8.04
CA LYS A 402 -12.21 -17.58 8.58
C LYS A 402 -11.47 -18.39 7.53
N VAL A 403 -12.19 -18.92 6.51
CA VAL A 403 -11.54 -19.61 5.38
C VAL A 403 -10.66 -18.62 4.60
N GLY A 404 -11.17 -17.43 4.24
CA GLY A 404 -10.41 -16.41 3.53
C GLY A 404 -9.15 -15.98 4.29
N ALA A 405 -9.29 -15.65 5.58
CA ALA A 405 -8.17 -15.33 6.46
C ALA A 405 -7.14 -16.47 6.52
N GLY A 406 -7.60 -17.72 6.66
CA GLY A 406 -6.74 -18.90 6.67
C GLY A 406 -5.94 -19.04 5.37
N LEU A 407 -6.59 -18.86 4.23
CA LEU A 407 -5.96 -18.93 2.91
C LEU A 407 -4.85 -17.86 2.76
N VAL A 408 -5.11 -16.62 3.13
CA VAL A 408 -4.12 -15.53 3.04
C VAL A 408 -2.97 -15.76 4.01
N LEU A 409 -3.25 -16.01 5.30
CA LEU A 409 -2.23 -16.11 6.34
C LEU A 409 -1.37 -17.38 6.25
N THR A 410 -1.81 -18.41 5.52
CA THR A 410 -1.00 -19.60 5.25
C THR A 410 -0.39 -19.63 3.85
N SER A 411 -0.64 -18.59 3.04
CA SER A 411 -0.03 -18.47 1.72
C SER A 411 1.50 -18.38 1.80
N PRO A 412 2.23 -18.67 0.72
CA PRO A 412 3.68 -18.49 0.68
C PRO A 412 4.12 -17.03 0.66
N TYR A 413 3.18 -16.12 0.42
CA TYR A 413 3.39 -14.69 0.23
C TYR A 413 3.54 -13.94 1.55
N THR A 414 3.94 -12.67 1.49
CA THR A 414 3.85 -11.76 2.63
C THR A 414 2.39 -11.33 2.77
N PRO A 415 1.70 -11.69 3.86
CA PRO A 415 0.30 -11.31 4.05
C PRO A 415 0.18 -9.82 4.35
N MET A 416 -0.84 -9.18 3.76
CA MET A 416 -1.29 -7.85 4.12
C MET A 416 -2.76 -7.90 4.57
N LEU A 417 -3.08 -7.15 5.60
CA LEU A 417 -4.42 -6.99 6.16
C LEU A 417 -4.84 -5.54 6.03
N PHE A 418 -6.08 -5.28 5.66
CA PHE A 418 -6.64 -3.94 5.71
C PHE A 418 -7.28 -3.66 7.08
N MET A 419 -7.11 -2.46 7.60
CA MET A 419 -7.61 -2.05 8.92
C MET A 419 -9.06 -2.47 9.17
N GLY A 420 -9.31 -3.15 10.29
CA GLY A 420 -10.62 -3.67 10.69
C GLY A 420 -11.00 -5.02 10.07
N GLU A 421 -10.19 -5.56 9.16
CA GLU A 421 -10.40 -6.87 8.56
C GLU A 421 -10.35 -7.98 9.60
N GLU A 422 -9.45 -7.86 10.56
CA GLU A 422 -9.15 -8.88 11.56
C GLU A 422 -10.29 -9.16 12.54
N TRP A 423 -11.26 -8.27 12.64
CA TRP A 423 -12.51 -8.55 13.39
C TRP A 423 -13.75 -8.55 12.52
N GLY A 424 -13.61 -8.30 11.20
CA GLY A 424 -14.74 -8.21 10.27
C GLY A 424 -15.57 -6.95 10.53
N ALA A 425 -14.91 -5.79 10.59
CA ALA A 425 -15.58 -4.51 10.78
C ALA A 425 -16.79 -4.37 9.85
N ASP A 426 -17.92 -3.92 10.38
CA ASP A 426 -19.14 -3.65 9.61
C ASP A 426 -19.23 -2.21 9.09
N THR A 427 -18.32 -1.33 9.55
CA THR A 427 -18.17 0.01 9.00
C THR A 427 -17.66 -0.07 7.57
N PRO A 428 -18.30 0.59 6.61
CA PRO A 428 -17.85 0.60 5.22
C PRO A 428 -16.50 1.32 5.10
N TRP A 429 -15.82 1.09 3.99
CA TRP A 429 -14.70 1.90 3.55
C TRP A 429 -15.07 2.55 2.23
N GLN A 430 -15.52 3.82 2.29
CA GLN A 430 -16.06 4.54 1.14
C GLN A 430 -15.00 5.44 0.52
N TYR A 431 -15.13 5.72 -0.77
CA TYR A 431 -14.33 6.76 -1.41
C TYR A 431 -14.85 8.13 -0.96
N PHE A 432 -13.99 8.93 -0.35
CA PHE A 432 -14.29 10.27 0.15
C PHE A 432 -13.19 11.26 -0.21
N THR A 433 -13.60 12.50 -0.45
CA THR A 433 -12.75 13.65 -0.83
C THR A 433 -13.19 14.90 -0.10
N ASP A 434 -12.33 15.93 -0.09
CA ASP A 434 -12.64 17.27 0.42
C ASP A 434 -11.99 18.30 -0.50
N HIS A 435 -12.40 18.26 -1.80
CA HIS A 435 -11.88 19.19 -2.80
C HIS A 435 -12.33 20.61 -2.54
N ILE A 436 -11.38 21.55 -2.58
CA ILE A 436 -11.61 22.98 -2.33
C ILE A 436 -12.34 23.63 -3.52
N GLU A 437 -12.06 23.15 -4.75
CA GLU A 437 -12.65 23.66 -5.99
C GLU A 437 -14.04 23.04 -6.22
N PRO A 438 -15.14 23.85 -6.22
CA PRO A 438 -16.50 23.30 -6.35
C PRO A 438 -16.73 22.52 -7.65
N TRP A 439 -16.11 22.95 -8.75
CA TRP A 439 -16.22 22.26 -10.04
C TRP A 439 -15.59 20.85 -10.01
N LEU A 440 -14.47 20.68 -9.27
CA LEU A 440 -13.79 19.40 -9.14
C LEU A 440 -14.61 18.48 -8.22
N ALA A 441 -15.09 18.99 -7.10
CA ALA A 441 -15.98 18.26 -6.20
C ALA A 441 -17.19 17.70 -6.94
N GLN A 442 -17.86 18.53 -7.77
CA GLN A 442 -18.99 18.10 -8.58
C GLN A 442 -18.57 17.06 -9.63
N ALA A 443 -17.47 17.27 -10.35
CA ALA A 443 -16.99 16.35 -11.39
C ALA A 443 -16.66 14.97 -10.82
N VAL A 444 -16.04 14.91 -9.64
CA VAL A 444 -15.72 13.65 -8.95
C VAL A 444 -17.00 12.94 -8.51
N ALA A 445 -17.97 13.65 -7.91
CA ALA A 445 -19.24 13.06 -7.50
C ALA A 445 -20.05 12.52 -8.68
N GLU A 446 -20.11 13.26 -9.80
CA GLU A 446 -20.79 12.82 -11.02
C GLU A 446 -20.06 11.65 -11.69
N GLY A 447 -18.72 11.70 -11.76
CA GLY A 447 -17.89 10.62 -12.30
C GLY A 447 -18.14 9.30 -11.58
N ARG A 448 -18.17 9.34 -10.24
CA ARG A 448 -18.43 8.15 -9.42
C ARG A 448 -19.82 7.56 -9.66
N LYS A 449 -20.86 8.41 -9.71
CA LYS A 449 -22.23 7.98 -10.01
C LYS A 449 -22.34 7.34 -11.39
N ASN A 450 -21.68 7.91 -12.39
CA ASN A 450 -21.70 7.40 -13.77
C ASN A 450 -20.97 6.06 -13.89
N GLU A 451 -19.85 5.90 -13.22
CA GLU A 451 -19.10 4.65 -13.17
C GLU A 451 -19.98 3.50 -12.66
N PHE A 452 -20.65 3.67 -11.53
CA PHE A 452 -21.47 2.64 -10.94
C PHE A 452 -22.84 2.46 -11.62
N ALA A 453 -23.38 3.47 -12.27
CA ALA A 453 -24.58 3.33 -13.10
C ALA A 453 -24.31 2.36 -14.28
N ALA A 454 -23.10 2.37 -14.85
CA ALA A 454 -22.71 1.42 -15.89
C ALA A 454 -22.65 -0.03 -15.38
N HIS A 455 -22.52 -0.23 -14.07
CA HIS A 455 -22.54 -1.54 -13.40
C HIS A 455 -23.90 -1.92 -12.80
N GLY A 456 -24.95 -1.15 -13.06
CA GLY A 456 -26.33 -1.47 -12.68
C GLY A 456 -26.76 -0.97 -11.29
N TRP A 457 -25.98 -0.10 -10.65
CA TRP A 457 -26.35 0.56 -9.39
C TRP A 457 -27.22 1.80 -9.66
N ALA A 458 -28.20 2.05 -8.80
CA ALA A 458 -28.92 3.32 -8.87
C ALA A 458 -28.03 4.47 -8.37
N ALA A 459 -28.03 5.59 -9.08
CA ALA A 459 -27.20 6.75 -8.71
C ALA A 459 -27.46 7.27 -7.28
N ALA A 460 -28.67 7.02 -6.74
CA ALA A 460 -29.06 7.37 -5.38
C ALA A 460 -28.41 6.50 -4.30
N ASP A 461 -27.93 5.31 -4.66
CA ASP A 461 -27.28 4.37 -3.73
C ASP A 461 -25.78 4.58 -3.62
N VAL A 462 -25.18 5.38 -4.52
CA VAL A 462 -23.77 5.72 -4.51
C VAL A 462 -23.54 6.92 -3.61
N PRO A 463 -22.78 6.80 -2.50
CA PRO A 463 -22.49 7.93 -1.61
C PRO A 463 -21.78 9.06 -2.35
N ASP A 464 -22.09 10.30 -1.98
CA ASP A 464 -21.36 11.46 -2.48
C ASP A 464 -19.97 11.50 -1.81
N PRO A 465 -18.87 11.42 -2.57
CA PRO A 465 -17.53 11.45 -2.00
C PRO A 465 -17.21 12.75 -1.24
N GLN A 466 -17.85 13.85 -1.61
CA GLN A 466 -17.63 15.17 -1.03
C GLN A 466 -18.45 15.41 0.26
N ASP A 467 -19.41 14.54 0.57
CA ASP A 467 -20.18 14.64 1.81
C ASP A 467 -19.33 14.18 3.00
N GLU A 468 -19.15 15.04 4.01
CA GLU A 468 -18.42 14.72 5.23
C GLU A 468 -18.96 13.44 5.90
N ALA A 469 -20.26 13.16 5.78
CA ALA A 469 -20.86 11.94 6.31
C ALA A 469 -20.27 10.66 5.67
N THR A 470 -19.80 10.70 4.42
CA THR A 470 -19.13 9.59 3.74
C THR A 470 -17.80 9.26 4.42
N PHE A 471 -17.02 10.28 4.75
CA PHE A 471 -15.80 10.14 5.55
C PHE A 471 -16.09 9.62 6.96
N LEU A 472 -17.05 10.21 7.67
CA LEU A 472 -17.36 9.86 9.05
C LEU A 472 -17.85 8.40 9.18
N ARG A 473 -18.64 7.91 8.21
CA ARG A 473 -19.09 6.50 8.18
C ARG A 473 -17.95 5.51 7.95
N SER A 474 -16.87 5.94 7.33
CA SER A 474 -15.70 5.10 7.06
C SER A 474 -14.76 4.95 8.27
N LYS A 475 -15.00 5.65 9.37
CA LYS A 475 -14.21 5.52 10.60
C LYS A 475 -14.47 4.19 11.29
N LEU A 476 -13.39 3.53 11.75
CA LEU A 476 -13.48 2.28 12.49
C LEU A 476 -14.17 2.45 13.86
N ASP A 477 -15.04 1.52 14.21
CA ASP A 477 -15.60 1.39 15.55
C ASP A 477 -14.75 0.43 16.40
N TRP A 478 -13.93 0.98 17.28
CA TRP A 478 -13.03 0.24 18.15
C TRP A 478 -13.72 -0.47 19.34
N GLU A 479 -15.04 -0.38 19.48
CA GLU A 479 -15.80 -1.19 20.42
C GLU A 479 -16.13 -2.57 19.85
N GLN A 480 -16.13 -2.73 18.52
CA GLN A 480 -16.47 -3.98 17.85
C GLN A 480 -15.56 -5.16 18.22
N PRO A 481 -14.21 -5.05 18.20
CA PRO A 481 -13.35 -6.19 18.46
C PRO A 481 -13.49 -6.76 19.90
N HIS A 482 -14.20 -6.07 20.79
CA HIS A 482 -14.41 -6.45 22.19
C HIS A 482 -15.75 -7.11 22.47
N ARG A 483 -16.60 -7.32 21.47
CA ARG A 483 -17.95 -7.90 21.61
C ARG A 483 -18.26 -8.94 20.51
N GLU A 484 -19.24 -9.81 20.74
CA GLU A 484 -19.76 -10.67 19.69
C GLU A 484 -20.55 -9.85 18.65
N PRO A 485 -20.50 -10.25 17.36
CA PRO A 485 -19.93 -11.48 16.80
C PRO A 485 -18.44 -11.36 16.41
N TYR A 486 -17.77 -10.25 16.65
CA TYR A 486 -16.43 -9.90 16.13
C TYR A 486 -15.30 -10.65 16.83
N LEU A 487 -15.48 -11.00 18.12
CA LEU A 487 -14.47 -11.68 18.95
C LEU A 487 -13.96 -12.98 18.31
N GLY A 488 -14.84 -13.76 17.73
CA GLY A 488 -14.50 -15.07 17.16
C GLY A 488 -13.59 -14.96 15.95
N LEU A 489 -13.77 -13.95 15.09
CA LEU A 489 -12.91 -13.71 13.93
C LEU A 489 -11.57 -13.11 14.35
N HIS A 490 -11.57 -12.16 15.26
CA HIS A 490 -10.35 -11.56 15.81
C HIS A 490 -9.43 -12.61 16.48
N ALA A 491 -10.01 -13.51 17.28
CA ALA A 491 -9.25 -14.62 17.86
C ALA A 491 -8.65 -15.53 16.79
N TRP A 492 -9.38 -15.79 15.69
CA TRP A 492 -8.90 -16.59 14.57
C TRP A 492 -7.71 -15.96 13.85
N TYR A 493 -7.75 -14.67 13.56
CA TYR A 493 -6.61 -13.95 12.95
C TYR A 493 -5.37 -14.04 13.85
N ARG A 494 -5.51 -13.82 15.17
CA ARG A 494 -4.42 -13.95 16.13
C ARG A 494 -3.82 -15.37 16.13
N GLU A 495 -4.67 -16.40 16.15
CA GLU A 495 -4.25 -17.80 16.11
C GLU A 495 -3.46 -18.10 14.83
N MET A 496 -3.97 -17.67 13.67
CA MET A 496 -3.34 -17.94 12.38
C MET A 496 -2.01 -17.19 12.21
N ILE A 497 -1.91 -15.94 12.68
CA ILE A 497 -0.65 -15.19 12.66
C ILE A 497 0.36 -15.84 13.62
N ALA A 498 -0.06 -16.26 14.81
CA ALA A 498 0.79 -16.97 15.75
C ALA A 498 1.29 -18.32 15.17
N LEU A 499 0.41 -19.07 14.50
CA LEU A 499 0.77 -20.30 13.82
C LEU A 499 1.80 -20.05 12.70
N ARG A 500 1.58 -19.01 11.87
CA ARG A 500 2.52 -18.62 10.81
C ARG A 500 3.91 -18.33 11.37
N ARG A 501 4.00 -17.63 12.50
CA ARG A 501 5.28 -17.33 13.18
C ARG A 501 5.96 -18.56 13.78
N ALA A 502 5.16 -19.52 14.27
CA ALA A 502 5.66 -20.71 14.93
C ALA A 502 6.10 -21.83 13.94
N ARG A 503 5.64 -21.76 12.68
CA ARG A 503 5.84 -22.84 11.70
C ARG A 503 6.65 -22.36 10.50
N PRO A 504 7.94 -22.72 10.42
CA PRO A 504 8.81 -22.34 9.30
C PRO A 504 8.27 -22.75 7.92
N GLU A 505 7.49 -23.81 7.85
CA GLU A 505 6.86 -24.24 6.61
C GLU A 505 5.90 -23.16 6.04
N LEU A 506 5.28 -22.33 6.90
CA LEU A 506 4.35 -21.27 6.49
C LEU A 506 5.07 -19.98 6.05
N THR A 507 6.35 -19.85 6.33
CA THR A 507 7.21 -18.76 5.88
C THR A 507 8.27 -19.19 4.87
N ASP A 508 8.33 -20.47 4.51
CA ASP A 508 9.26 -20.97 3.48
C ASP A 508 8.98 -20.27 2.13
N PRO A 509 9.91 -19.49 1.58
CA PRO A 509 9.65 -18.66 0.41
C PRO A 509 9.79 -19.43 -0.92
N ARG A 510 10.07 -20.72 -0.90
CA ARG A 510 10.34 -21.53 -2.09
C ARG A 510 9.05 -21.96 -2.77
N LEU A 511 8.70 -21.29 -3.85
CA LEU A 511 7.50 -21.57 -4.64
C LEU A 511 7.52 -22.95 -5.29
N ASP A 512 8.68 -23.44 -5.68
CA ASP A 512 8.87 -24.79 -6.25
C ASP A 512 8.47 -25.92 -5.29
N ARG A 513 8.30 -25.63 -3.99
CA ARG A 513 7.87 -26.55 -2.94
C ARG A 513 6.42 -26.41 -2.53
N VAL A 514 5.68 -25.51 -3.16
CA VAL A 514 4.25 -25.33 -2.95
C VAL A 514 3.48 -26.14 -3.99
N HIS A 515 2.59 -27.01 -3.53
CA HIS A 515 1.74 -27.80 -4.40
C HIS A 515 0.30 -27.62 -3.97
N ALA A 516 -0.62 -27.57 -4.92
CA ALA A 516 -2.04 -27.42 -4.66
C ALA A 516 -2.83 -28.49 -5.42
N ASP A 517 -3.68 -29.21 -4.69
CA ASP A 517 -4.66 -30.13 -5.24
C ASP A 517 -6.06 -29.56 -4.95
N PHE A 518 -7.01 -29.77 -5.83
CA PHE A 518 -8.37 -29.27 -5.69
C PHE A 518 -9.39 -30.18 -6.35
N ASP A 519 -10.66 -29.97 -6.01
CA ASP A 519 -11.80 -30.61 -6.65
C ASP A 519 -12.88 -29.54 -6.87
N GLU A 520 -13.17 -29.23 -8.12
CA GLU A 520 -14.14 -28.19 -8.51
C GLU A 520 -15.57 -28.58 -8.11
N ASP A 521 -15.93 -29.85 -8.24
CA ASP A 521 -17.30 -30.33 -7.96
C ASP A 521 -17.57 -30.39 -6.45
N ALA A 522 -16.59 -30.84 -5.68
CA ALA A 522 -16.68 -30.92 -4.23
C ALA A 522 -16.25 -29.63 -3.52
N HIS A 523 -15.79 -28.62 -4.25
CA HIS A 523 -15.38 -27.28 -3.78
C HIS A 523 -14.38 -27.30 -2.63
N TRP A 524 -13.27 -28.04 -2.77
CA TRP A 524 -12.17 -28.01 -1.80
C TRP A 524 -10.81 -27.76 -2.44
N LEU A 525 -9.93 -27.13 -1.66
CA LEU A 525 -8.51 -26.94 -1.99
C LEU A 525 -7.65 -27.55 -0.88
N LEU A 526 -6.54 -28.18 -1.27
CA LEU A 526 -5.51 -28.70 -0.38
C LEU A 526 -4.14 -28.21 -0.82
N VAL A 527 -3.51 -27.34 -0.04
CA VAL A 527 -2.15 -26.86 -0.32
C VAL A 527 -1.15 -27.62 0.55
N ARG A 528 -0.07 -28.10 -0.08
CA ARG A 528 1.03 -28.81 0.58
C ARG A 528 2.24 -27.90 0.75
N ARG A 529 2.67 -27.72 2.00
CA ARG A 529 3.85 -26.95 2.38
C ARG A 529 4.69 -27.76 3.37
N GLY A 530 5.74 -28.43 2.89
CA GLY A 530 6.52 -29.35 3.69
C GLY A 530 5.63 -30.44 4.33
N ARG A 531 5.64 -30.53 5.67
CA ARG A 531 4.78 -31.45 6.42
C ARG A 531 3.35 -30.95 6.63
N LEU A 532 3.06 -29.72 6.27
CA LEU A 532 1.74 -29.14 6.47
C LEU A 532 0.81 -29.41 5.27
N ARG A 533 -0.44 -29.61 5.60
CA ARG A 533 -1.58 -29.69 4.68
C ARG A 533 -2.55 -28.60 5.08
N ILE A 534 -2.72 -27.63 4.21
CA ILE A 534 -3.63 -26.51 4.37
C ILE A 534 -4.90 -26.91 3.61
N ALA A 535 -5.93 -27.25 4.34
CA ALA A 535 -7.19 -27.76 3.80
C ALA A 535 -8.28 -26.69 3.90
N ALA A 536 -8.91 -26.35 2.79
CA ALA A 536 -10.05 -25.46 2.71
C ALA A 536 -11.22 -26.16 2.04
N ASN A 537 -12.33 -26.23 2.73
CA ASN A 537 -13.63 -26.60 2.16
C ASN A 537 -14.47 -25.34 1.96
N LEU A 538 -14.64 -24.93 0.72
CA LEU A 538 -15.43 -23.76 0.33
C LEU A 538 -16.88 -24.13 0.01
N GLY A 539 -17.19 -25.45 -0.01
CA GLY A 539 -18.51 -25.95 -0.35
C GLY A 539 -19.49 -25.96 0.83
N GLY A 540 -20.77 -26.06 0.51
CA GLY A 540 -21.89 -26.14 1.49
C GLY A 540 -22.12 -27.52 2.12
N LYS A 541 -21.24 -28.51 1.89
CA LYS A 541 -21.35 -29.88 2.43
C LYS A 541 -20.01 -30.31 3.03
N ALA A 542 -20.07 -31.24 3.99
CA ALA A 542 -18.88 -31.86 4.53
C ALA A 542 -18.19 -32.73 3.46
N VAL A 543 -16.85 -32.63 3.42
CA VAL A 543 -15.98 -33.36 2.47
C VAL A 543 -14.89 -34.11 3.18
N ARG A 544 -14.28 -35.08 2.50
CA ARG A 544 -13.10 -35.81 2.94
C ARG A 544 -11.97 -35.60 1.96
N LEU A 545 -10.91 -34.92 2.39
CA LEU A 545 -9.74 -34.62 1.56
C LEU A 545 -8.64 -35.66 1.82
N PRO A 546 -7.92 -36.09 0.76
CA PRO A 546 -6.77 -36.96 0.90
C PRO A 546 -5.55 -36.14 1.34
N LEU A 547 -4.92 -36.48 2.45
CA LEU A 547 -3.69 -35.81 2.92
C LEU A 547 -2.42 -36.29 2.18
N GLY A 548 -2.52 -37.43 1.44
CA GLY A 548 -1.40 -38.08 0.78
C GLY A 548 -0.42 -38.76 1.73
N GLN A 549 -0.55 -38.49 3.03
CA GLN A 549 0.28 -39.03 4.11
C GLN A 549 -0.56 -39.14 5.38
N ARG A 550 -0.13 -39.96 6.35
CA ARG A 550 -0.82 -40.08 7.63
C ARG A 550 -0.78 -38.76 8.39
N GLY A 551 -1.95 -38.22 8.69
CA GLY A 551 -2.10 -37.05 9.56
C GLY A 551 -1.67 -37.36 10.99
N THR A 552 -0.95 -36.42 11.63
CA THR A 552 -0.44 -36.55 13.00
C THR A 552 -1.15 -35.62 13.97
N GLY A 553 -1.71 -34.51 13.49
CA GLY A 553 -2.44 -33.57 14.34
C GLY A 553 -3.08 -32.43 13.54
N VAL A 554 -4.13 -31.85 14.09
CA VAL A 554 -4.72 -30.60 13.62
C VAL A 554 -4.06 -29.48 14.40
N LEU A 555 -3.38 -28.54 13.69
CA LEU A 555 -2.67 -27.42 14.31
C LEU A 555 -3.58 -26.21 14.51
N ALA A 556 -4.49 -25.99 13.57
CA ALA A 556 -5.54 -24.98 13.66
C ALA A 556 -6.76 -25.45 12.86
N ALA A 557 -7.95 -25.10 13.32
CA ALA A 557 -9.20 -25.41 12.62
C ALA A 557 -10.26 -24.34 12.89
N SER A 558 -10.91 -23.85 11.83
CA SER A 558 -11.98 -22.85 11.93
C SER A 558 -13.30 -23.46 12.50
N SER A 559 -13.40 -24.78 12.56
CA SER A 559 -14.58 -25.53 13.03
C SER A 559 -14.17 -26.74 13.85
N SER A 560 -14.90 -27.01 14.93
CA SER A 560 -14.68 -28.17 15.81
C SER A 560 -14.96 -29.52 15.19
N GLY A 561 -15.64 -29.57 14.02
CA GLY A 561 -15.95 -30.80 13.30
C GLY A 561 -14.82 -31.33 12.40
N VAL A 562 -13.65 -30.67 12.38
CA VAL A 562 -12.49 -31.16 11.63
C VAL A 562 -11.90 -32.39 12.33
N ALA A 563 -11.75 -33.50 11.60
CA ALA A 563 -11.25 -34.76 12.16
C ALA A 563 -10.32 -35.50 11.20
N ILE A 564 -9.20 -36.00 11.71
CA ILE A 564 -8.24 -36.81 10.95
C ILE A 564 -8.56 -38.28 11.13
N LYS A 565 -8.59 -39.03 10.04
CA LYS A 565 -8.62 -40.49 10.05
C LYS A 565 -7.60 -41.03 9.04
N GLN A 566 -6.50 -41.56 9.55
CA GLN A 566 -5.37 -42.07 8.76
C GLN A 566 -4.76 -40.99 7.83
N ASP A 567 -4.94 -41.13 6.53
CA ASP A 567 -4.44 -40.27 5.45
C ASP A 567 -5.52 -39.32 4.90
N LYS A 568 -6.62 -39.13 5.62
CA LYS A 568 -7.72 -38.26 5.24
C LYS A 568 -8.08 -37.31 6.36
N VAL A 569 -8.53 -36.12 5.98
CA VAL A 569 -9.19 -35.16 6.88
C VAL A 569 -10.65 -34.98 6.47
N THR A 570 -11.55 -35.02 7.43
CA THR A 570 -12.95 -34.65 7.27
C THR A 570 -13.08 -33.17 7.58
N MET A 571 -13.65 -32.43 6.65
CA MET A 571 -13.87 -30.99 6.74
C MET A 571 -15.37 -30.70 6.71
N PRO A 572 -15.94 -30.04 7.73
CA PRO A 572 -17.29 -29.49 7.64
C PRO A 572 -17.46 -28.54 6.45
N ALA A 573 -18.70 -28.17 6.13
CA ALA A 573 -18.99 -27.10 5.18
C ALA A 573 -18.30 -25.80 5.59
N ALA A 574 -17.87 -24.99 4.64
CA ALA A 574 -17.25 -23.67 4.86
C ALA A 574 -16.22 -23.70 6.01
N SER A 575 -15.21 -24.57 5.90
CA SER A 575 -14.21 -24.75 6.98
C SER A 575 -12.78 -24.77 6.46
N PHE A 576 -11.87 -24.45 7.36
CA PHE A 576 -10.43 -24.36 7.11
C PHE A 576 -9.66 -25.13 8.19
N ALA A 577 -8.57 -25.79 7.82
CA ALA A 577 -7.67 -26.43 8.78
C ALA A 577 -6.24 -26.49 8.30
N VAL A 578 -5.30 -26.41 9.23
CA VAL A 578 -3.89 -26.74 9.03
C VAL A 578 -3.61 -28.07 9.74
N VAL A 579 -3.22 -29.06 8.96
CA VAL A 579 -2.97 -30.42 9.42
C VAL A 579 -1.49 -30.76 9.27
N GLU A 580 -0.89 -31.32 10.31
CA GLU A 580 0.46 -31.86 10.23
C GLU A 580 0.43 -33.33 9.81
N THR A 581 1.37 -33.71 8.94
CA THR A 581 1.53 -35.09 8.47
C THR A 581 2.90 -35.65 8.86
N ARG A 582 3.09 -36.98 8.80
CA ARG A 582 4.39 -37.58 9.01
C ARG A 582 5.43 -37.04 8.02
N ALA A 583 6.67 -36.87 8.49
CA ALA A 583 7.78 -36.59 7.58
C ALA A 583 7.90 -37.72 6.56
N LEU A 584 8.21 -37.40 5.29
CA LEU A 584 8.77 -38.40 4.38
C LEU A 584 10.06 -38.89 5.02
N GLY A 585 10.20 -40.22 5.20
CA GLY A 585 11.49 -40.80 5.54
C GLY A 585 12.54 -40.37 4.50
N PRO A 586 13.82 -40.32 4.85
CA PRO A 586 14.84 -40.04 3.86
C PRO A 586 14.70 -41.07 2.73
N VAL A 587 14.55 -40.57 1.49
CA VAL A 587 14.61 -41.35 0.26
C VAL A 587 16.06 -41.73 0.00
#